data_13cbeb94e11e6ef1c8169adac6de724e
#
_entry.id   13cbeb94e11e6ef1c8169adac6de724e
#
_cell.length_a   1.000
_cell.length_b   1.000
_cell.length_c   1.000
_cell.angle_alpha   90.00
_cell.angle_beta   90.00
_cell.angle_gamma   90.00
#
_symmetry.space_group_name_H-M   'P 1'
#
loop_
_entity.id
_entity.type
_entity.pdbx_description
1 polymer ?
#
loop_
_entity_poly.entity_id
_entity_poly.type
_entity_poly.pdbx_seq_one_letter_code
_entity_poly.pdbx_strand_id
1 'polypeptide(L)'
;MKDIVEIRWHGRGGQGAKTASLLLADAAFNTGKYVQGFPEYGPERMGAPITAYNRISSVRSTVHSNIYDPDYVVVVDETLLSAVDVTAGLKKEGAIVINSGKSPAELRPMLKGYEGKVCTIDAGKISEEELGKNFPNTPMLAAIVKVSGVVEPEAFIKDMEASFHHKFASKPQVIEGNMRALKRSMEEVQVG
;
A
#
# COMPACT_ATOMS: atom_id res chain seq x y z
N MET A 1 -13.21 -12.87 -10.57
CA MET A 1 -12.59 -12.01 -9.53
C MET A 1 -12.56 -12.84 -8.28
N LYS A 2 -11.45 -12.87 -7.52
CA LYS A 2 -11.42 -13.58 -6.23
C LYS A 2 -12.44 -12.94 -5.29
N ASP A 3 -13.17 -13.75 -4.54
CA ASP A 3 -14.15 -13.24 -3.56
C ASP A 3 -13.49 -12.50 -2.40
N ILE A 4 -12.24 -12.84 -2.09
CA ILE A 4 -11.43 -12.22 -1.02
C ILE A 4 -10.06 -11.87 -1.59
N VAL A 5 -9.61 -10.64 -1.35
CA VAL A 5 -8.26 -10.14 -1.62
C VAL A 5 -7.59 -9.79 -0.30
N GLU A 6 -6.41 -10.31 -0.07
CA GLU A 6 -5.63 -10.13 1.15
C GLU A 6 -4.32 -9.40 0.85
N ILE A 7 -4.08 -8.31 1.57
CA ILE A 7 -2.92 -7.44 1.41
C ILE A 7 -2.19 -7.32 2.74
N ARG A 8 -0.87 -7.52 2.73
CA ARG A 8 0.00 -7.31 3.88
C ARG A 8 0.95 -6.14 3.61
N TRP A 9 0.99 -5.21 4.53
CA TRP A 9 1.84 -4.03 4.50
C TRP A 9 3.03 -4.22 5.44
N HIS A 10 4.22 -3.92 4.96
CA HIS A 10 5.44 -3.84 5.75
C HIS A 10 5.96 -2.40 5.73
N GLY A 11 6.20 -1.84 6.91
CA GLY A 11 6.76 -0.51 7.08
C GLY A 11 7.51 -0.41 8.39
N ARG A 12 7.97 0.79 8.71
CA ARG A 12 8.50 1.11 10.04
C ARG A 12 7.55 2.05 10.78
N GLY A 13 7.59 2.00 12.09
CA GLY A 13 6.82 2.92 12.94
C GLY A 13 7.06 4.38 12.52
N GLY A 14 5.99 5.12 12.24
CA GLY A 14 6.04 6.52 11.77
C GLY A 14 5.98 6.72 10.25
N GLN A 15 6.12 5.69 9.41
CA GLN A 15 6.10 5.81 7.95
C GLN A 15 4.71 5.76 7.32
N GLY A 16 3.66 5.60 8.12
CA GLY A 16 2.27 5.66 7.65
C GLY A 16 1.70 4.42 6.99
N ALA A 17 2.35 3.24 7.10
CA ALA A 17 1.82 1.98 6.56
C ALA A 17 0.43 1.64 7.14
N LYS A 18 0.25 1.82 8.47
CA LYS A 18 -1.06 1.68 9.13
C LYS A 18 -2.09 2.65 8.54
N THR A 19 -1.72 3.93 8.36
CA THR A 19 -2.63 4.94 7.80
C THR A 19 -3.03 4.59 6.38
N ALA A 20 -2.09 4.14 5.54
CA ALA A 20 -2.37 3.72 4.17
C ALA A 20 -3.32 2.51 4.12
N SER A 21 -3.11 1.51 4.98
CA SER A 21 -4.00 0.35 5.05
C SER A 21 -5.42 0.72 5.46
N LEU A 22 -5.59 1.65 6.40
CA LEU A 22 -6.91 2.12 6.81
C LEU A 22 -7.61 2.93 5.71
N LEU A 23 -6.88 3.80 5.02
CA LEU A 23 -7.42 4.55 3.87
C LEU A 23 -7.84 3.61 2.72
N LEU A 24 -7.09 2.53 2.48
CA LEU A 24 -7.49 1.52 1.51
C LEU A 24 -8.78 0.80 1.92
N ALA A 25 -8.90 0.49 3.22
CA ALA A 25 -10.11 -0.11 3.75
C ALA A 25 -11.34 0.81 3.56
N ASP A 26 -11.20 2.10 3.89
CA ASP A 26 -12.26 3.09 3.73
C ASP A 26 -12.67 3.23 2.25
N ALA A 27 -11.70 3.38 1.35
CA ALA A 27 -11.96 3.48 -0.09
C ALA A 27 -12.67 2.23 -0.64
N ALA A 28 -12.26 1.04 -0.22
CA ALA A 28 -12.92 -0.20 -0.63
C ALA A 28 -14.33 -0.33 -0.04
N PHE A 29 -14.52 0.06 1.21
CA PHE A 29 -15.83 0.09 1.86
C PHE A 29 -16.82 1.01 1.11
N ASN A 30 -16.37 2.19 0.70
CA ASN A 30 -17.18 3.16 -0.05
C ASN A 30 -17.60 2.65 -1.43
N THR A 31 -16.97 1.60 -1.95
CA THR A 31 -17.40 0.89 -3.16
C THR A 31 -18.35 -0.29 -2.89
N GLY A 32 -18.84 -0.43 -1.66
CA GLY A 32 -19.79 -1.48 -1.26
C GLY A 32 -19.15 -2.82 -0.93
N LYS A 33 -17.83 -2.87 -0.70
CA LYS A 33 -17.14 -4.10 -0.29
C LYS A 33 -17.14 -4.28 1.21
N TYR A 34 -17.00 -5.52 1.64
CA TYR A 34 -16.70 -5.84 3.04
C TYR A 34 -15.19 -5.74 3.27
N VAL A 35 -14.81 -5.05 4.33
CA VAL A 35 -13.40 -4.76 4.59
C VAL A 35 -13.02 -5.05 6.04
N GLN A 36 -11.79 -5.50 6.22
CA GLN A 36 -11.10 -5.54 7.49
C GLN A 36 -9.75 -4.88 7.29
N GLY A 37 -9.45 -3.85 8.05
CA GLY A 37 -8.16 -3.17 8.09
C GLY A 37 -7.65 -3.16 9.52
N PHE A 38 -6.50 -3.76 9.78
CA PHE A 38 -5.96 -3.86 11.13
C PHE A 38 -4.42 -3.89 11.13
N PRO A 39 -3.79 -3.21 12.10
CA PRO A 39 -2.36 -3.35 12.33
C PRO A 39 -2.09 -4.58 13.20
N GLU A 40 -0.90 -5.13 13.04
CA GLU A 40 -0.35 -6.05 14.03
C GLU A 40 0.33 -5.24 15.14
N TYR A 41 -0.20 -5.38 16.36
CA TYR A 41 0.34 -4.70 17.53
C TYR A 41 1.52 -5.51 18.08
N GLY A 42 2.72 -4.94 17.98
CA GLY A 42 3.93 -5.42 18.62
C GLY A 42 4.47 -4.38 19.61
N PRO A 43 5.67 -4.56 20.16
CA PRO A 43 6.32 -3.52 20.96
C PRO A 43 6.61 -2.31 20.06
N GLU A 44 5.63 -1.41 19.98
CA GLU A 44 5.68 -0.25 19.09
C GLU A 44 6.80 0.71 19.52
N ARG A 45 7.87 0.77 18.71
CA ARG A 45 8.90 1.80 18.81
C ARG A 45 9.01 2.49 17.46
N MET A 46 9.21 3.80 17.48
CA MET A 46 9.57 4.56 16.25
C MET A 46 10.71 3.84 15.52
N GLY A 47 10.53 3.60 14.22
CA GLY A 47 11.52 2.92 13.37
C GLY A 47 11.53 1.39 13.45
N ALA A 48 10.84 0.75 14.39
CA ALA A 48 10.72 -0.70 14.42
C ALA A 48 9.85 -1.21 13.24
N PRO A 49 10.14 -2.42 12.69
CA PRO A 49 9.27 -3.03 11.69
C PRO A 49 7.85 -3.19 12.23
N ILE A 50 6.87 -2.80 11.44
CA ILE A 50 5.44 -2.97 11.71
C ILE A 50 4.76 -3.65 10.53
N THR A 51 3.68 -4.35 10.82
CA THR A 51 2.84 -4.98 9.82
C THR A 51 1.40 -4.46 9.95
N ALA A 52 0.74 -4.26 8.82
CA ALA A 52 -0.69 -3.97 8.77
C ALA A 52 -1.34 -4.82 7.67
N TYR A 53 -2.65 -4.99 7.75
CA TYR A 53 -3.37 -5.91 6.90
C TYR A 53 -4.65 -5.29 6.35
N ASN A 54 -4.99 -5.68 5.11
CA ASN A 54 -6.32 -5.51 4.55
C ASN A 54 -6.85 -6.85 4.09
N ARG A 55 -8.10 -7.15 4.46
CA ARG A 55 -8.91 -8.21 3.87
C ARG A 55 -10.13 -7.55 3.25
N ILE A 56 -10.26 -7.64 1.94
CA ILE A 56 -11.29 -6.96 1.14
C ILE A 56 -12.07 -8.04 0.38
N SER A 57 -13.40 -8.04 0.52
CA SER A 57 -14.24 -9.11 -0.02
C SER A 57 -15.54 -8.57 -0.61
N SER A 58 -16.08 -9.28 -1.61
CA SER A 58 -17.43 -9.05 -2.14
C SER A 58 -18.51 -9.63 -1.22
N VAL A 59 -18.17 -10.54 -0.31
CA VAL A 59 -19.06 -11.19 0.64
C VAL A 59 -18.57 -10.98 2.08
N ARG A 60 -19.49 -11.05 3.05
CA ARG A 60 -19.12 -10.88 4.45
C ARG A 60 -18.16 -11.99 4.89
N SER A 61 -17.01 -11.59 5.40
CA SER A 61 -16.01 -12.49 5.99
C SER A 61 -16.11 -12.50 7.52
N THR A 62 -16.07 -13.68 8.12
CA THR A 62 -16.01 -13.89 9.57
C THR A 62 -14.60 -14.26 10.04
N VAL A 63 -13.62 -14.26 9.14
CA VAL A 63 -12.22 -14.58 9.47
C VAL A 63 -11.59 -13.38 10.17
N HIS A 64 -11.01 -13.60 11.36
CA HIS A 64 -10.35 -12.56 12.17
C HIS A 64 -8.87 -12.83 12.45
N SER A 65 -8.27 -13.82 11.79
CA SER A 65 -6.83 -14.10 11.90
C SER A 65 -5.99 -13.09 11.11
N ASN A 66 -4.70 -12.99 11.46
CA ASN A 66 -3.70 -12.33 10.63
C ASN A 66 -3.65 -12.96 9.23
N ILE A 67 -3.11 -12.23 8.28
CA ILE A 67 -2.95 -12.67 6.90
C ILE A 67 -1.58 -13.31 6.75
N TYR A 68 -1.56 -14.63 6.62
CA TYR A 68 -0.33 -15.41 6.45
C TYR A 68 0.01 -15.65 4.98
N ASP A 69 -1.01 -15.81 4.13
CA ASP A 69 -0.87 -16.10 2.69
C ASP A 69 -1.47 -14.95 1.84
N PRO A 70 -0.83 -13.75 1.84
CA PRO A 70 -1.37 -12.59 1.15
C PRO A 70 -1.39 -12.78 -0.38
N ASP A 71 -2.36 -12.12 -1.04
CA ASP A 71 -2.37 -11.96 -2.49
C ASP A 71 -1.40 -10.86 -2.92
N TYR A 72 -1.25 -9.84 -2.08
CA TYR A 72 -0.34 -8.72 -2.33
C TYR A 72 0.45 -8.36 -1.08
N VAL A 73 1.69 -7.93 -1.30
CA VAL A 73 2.54 -7.36 -0.26
C VAL A 73 2.93 -5.94 -0.67
N VAL A 74 2.90 -5.02 0.29
CA VAL A 74 3.37 -3.64 0.12
C VAL A 74 4.53 -3.38 1.08
N VAL A 75 5.66 -2.94 0.56
CA VAL A 75 6.85 -2.61 1.34
C VAL A 75 7.11 -1.11 1.26
N VAL A 76 6.82 -0.41 2.35
CA VAL A 76 6.94 1.06 2.43
C VAL A 76 8.38 1.51 2.61
N ASP A 77 9.25 0.63 3.12
CA ASP A 77 10.66 0.88 3.37
C ASP A 77 11.52 -0.25 2.81
N GLU A 78 12.32 0.04 1.77
CA GLU A 78 13.20 -0.92 1.09
C GLU A 78 14.16 -1.63 2.07
N THR A 79 14.59 -0.97 3.14
CA THR A 79 15.51 -1.57 4.13
C THR A 79 14.93 -2.80 4.83
N LEU A 80 13.61 -2.99 4.78
CA LEU A 80 12.95 -4.16 5.33
C LEU A 80 13.22 -5.44 4.54
N LEU A 81 13.62 -5.34 3.26
CA LEU A 81 13.96 -6.50 2.43
C LEU A 81 15.13 -7.32 3.01
N SER A 82 16.03 -6.66 3.73
CA SER A 82 17.14 -7.32 4.43
C SER A 82 16.83 -7.69 5.89
N ALA A 83 15.82 -7.07 6.50
CA ALA A 83 15.52 -7.22 7.91
C ALA A 83 14.47 -8.30 8.21
N VAL A 84 13.49 -8.48 7.33
CA VAL A 84 12.38 -9.42 7.49
C VAL A 84 12.08 -10.14 6.17
N ASP A 85 11.47 -11.32 6.26
CA ASP A 85 10.98 -12.00 5.08
C ASP A 85 9.63 -11.43 4.62
N VAL A 86 9.70 -10.41 3.79
CA VAL A 86 8.49 -9.74 3.25
C VAL A 86 7.71 -10.64 2.28
N THR A 87 8.34 -11.70 1.75
CA THR A 87 7.71 -12.61 0.78
C THR A 87 7.10 -13.85 1.41
N ALA A 88 7.26 -14.03 2.73
CA ALA A 88 6.70 -15.20 3.42
C ALA A 88 5.20 -15.36 3.16
N GLY A 89 4.78 -16.51 2.62
CA GLY A 89 3.39 -16.81 2.27
C GLY A 89 2.81 -16.03 1.08
N LEU A 90 3.54 -15.11 0.46
CA LEU A 90 3.04 -14.39 -0.71
C LEU A 90 2.77 -15.35 -1.86
N LYS A 91 1.53 -15.33 -2.36
CA LYS A 91 1.10 -16.20 -3.45
C LYS A 91 1.86 -15.90 -4.73
N LYS A 92 2.19 -16.94 -5.49
CA LYS A 92 2.97 -16.84 -6.73
C LYS A 92 2.24 -16.00 -7.80
N GLU A 93 0.91 -16.09 -7.84
CA GLU A 93 0.05 -15.31 -8.74
C GLU A 93 -0.19 -13.87 -8.26
N GLY A 94 0.31 -13.55 -7.08
CA GLY A 94 0.19 -12.23 -6.46
C GLY A 94 1.25 -11.25 -6.95
N ALA A 95 1.41 -10.16 -6.21
CA ALA A 95 2.44 -9.17 -6.47
C ALA A 95 3.00 -8.56 -5.19
N ILE A 96 4.26 -8.12 -5.26
CA ILE A 96 4.88 -7.28 -4.25
C ILE A 96 5.10 -5.88 -4.83
N VAL A 97 4.71 -4.83 -4.08
CA VAL A 97 4.91 -3.42 -4.44
C VAL A 97 5.90 -2.81 -3.45
N ILE A 98 7.01 -2.30 -3.94
CA ILE A 98 8.13 -1.84 -3.11
C ILE A 98 8.40 -0.36 -3.37
N ASN A 99 8.48 0.42 -2.29
CA ASN A 99 8.97 1.79 -2.35
C ASN A 99 10.48 1.79 -2.57
N SER A 100 10.89 2.02 -3.81
CA SER A 100 12.30 2.08 -4.19
C SER A 100 12.46 2.80 -5.53
N GLY A 101 13.57 3.53 -5.68
CA GLY A 101 13.99 4.09 -6.97
C GLY A 101 14.67 3.05 -7.89
N LYS A 102 14.86 1.81 -7.43
CA LYS A 102 15.41 0.72 -8.23
C LYS A 102 14.34 0.05 -9.08
N SER A 103 14.75 -0.54 -10.18
CA SER A 103 13.87 -1.35 -11.03
C SER A 103 13.47 -2.67 -10.35
N PRO A 104 12.38 -3.31 -10.79
CA PRO A 104 11.99 -4.64 -10.31
C PRO A 104 13.11 -5.69 -10.46
N ALA A 105 13.86 -5.64 -11.55
CA ALA A 105 14.97 -6.57 -11.82
C ALA A 105 16.12 -6.45 -10.81
N GLU A 106 16.43 -5.22 -10.37
CA GLU A 106 17.47 -4.98 -9.37
C GLU A 106 17.07 -5.46 -7.96
N LEU A 107 15.77 -5.43 -7.62
CA LEU A 107 15.28 -5.87 -6.31
C LEU A 107 14.98 -7.36 -6.24
N ARG A 108 14.73 -8.02 -7.36
CA ARG A 108 14.36 -9.45 -7.40
C ARG A 108 15.35 -10.36 -6.63
N PRO A 109 16.69 -10.18 -6.70
CA PRO A 109 17.61 -11.01 -5.92
C PRO A 109 17.44 -10.92 -4.40
N MET A 110 16.83 -9.84 -3.89
CA MET A 110 16.59 -9.63 -2.46
C MET A 110 15.31 -10.31 -1.96
N LEU A 111 14.49 -10.88 -2.85
CA LEU A 111 13.15 -11.40 -2.55
C LEU A 111 13.13 -12.92 -2.31
N LYS A 112 14.22 -13.51 -1.83
CA LYS A 112 14.30 -14.92 -1.40
C LYS A 112 13.73 -15.93 -2.40
N GLY A 113 13.93 -15.70 -3.70
CA GLY A 113 13.45 -16.59 -4.75
C GLY A 113 11.96 -16.43 -5.10
N TYR A 114 11.31 -15.36 -4.69
CA TYR A 114 9.95 -15.06 -5.13
C TYR A 114 9.89 -14.89 -6.65
N GLU A 115 9.08 -15.72 -7.30
CA GLU A 115 8.97 -15.77 -8.78
C GLU A 115 7.77 -14.97 -9.34
N GLY A 116 6.91 -14.44 -8.47
CA GLY A 116 5.73 -13.68 -8.89
C GLY A 116 6.07 -12.26 -9.33
N LYS A 117 5.05 -11.44 -9.50
CA LYS A 117 5.16 -10.08 -10.00
C LYS A 117 5.83 -9.16 -8.98
N VAL A 118 6.86 -8.43 -9.42
CA VAL A 118 7.55 -7.41 -8.62
C VAL A 118 7.23 -6.04 -9.20
N CYS A 119 6.76 -5.12 -8.36
CA CYS A 119 6.45 -3.75 -8.77
C CYS A 119 7.28 -2.78 -7.91
N THR A 120 7.79 -1.72 -8.51
CA THR A 120 8.54 -0.68 -7.82
C THR A 120 8.00 0.70 -8.11
N ILE A 121 8.17 1.61 -7.17
CA ILE A 121 7.82 3.02 -7.29
C ILE A 121 8.67 3.83 -6.32
N ASP A 122 9.22 4.94 -6.79
CA ASP A 122 9.94 5.88 -5.91
C ASP A 122 8.93 6.81 -5.20
N ALA A 123 8.19 6.21 -4.26
CA ALA A 123 7.15 6.88 -3.51
C ALA A 123 7.69 8.00 -2.60
N GLY A 124 8.93 7.83 -2.12
CA GLY A 124 9.63 8.85 -1.36
C GLY A 124 9.86 10.11 -2.19
N LYS A 125 10.46 9.95 -3.36
CA LYS A 125 10.72 11.05 -4.29
C LYS A 125 9.43 11.74 -4.73
N ILE A 126 8.40 10.99 -5.14
CA ILE A 126 7.11 11.56 -5.54
C ILE A 126 6.54 12.41 -4.41
N SER A 127 6.55 11.93 -3.18
CA SER A 127 6.02 12.69 -2.04
C SER A 127 6.86 13.93 -1.70
N GLU A 128 8.18 13.86 -1.84
CA GLU A 128 9.06 15.03 -1.65
C GLU A 128 8.79 16.12 -2.70
N GLU A 129 8.65 15.73 -3.96
CA GLU A 129 8.38 16.67 -5.06
C GLU A 129 6.99 17.30 -4.98
N GLU A 130 5.96 16.54 -4.62
CA GLU A 130 4.58 17.02 -4.60
C GLU A 130 4.12 17.63 -3.26
N LEU A 131 4.72 17.19 -2.15
CA LEU A 131 4.31 17.58 -0.80
C LEU A 131 5.41 18.29 0.00
N GLY A 132 6.63 18.35 -0.53
CA GLY A 132 7.78 18.93 0.15
C GLY A 132 8.27 18.11 1.38
N LYS A 133 7.83 16.87 1.50
CA LYS A 133 8.16 15.97 2.62
C LYS A 133 8.11 14.52 2.18
N ASN A 134 8.98 13.68 2.76
CA ASN A 134 8.99 12.26 2.52
C ASN A 134 7.86 11.55 3.29
N PHE A 135 6.70 11.44 2.66
CA PHE A 135 5.53 10.69 3.15
C PHE A 135 5.06 9.68 2.11
N PRO A 136 5.71 8.53 1.99
CA PRO A 136 5.46 7.57 0.91
C PRO A 136 4.09 6.86 0.98
N ASN A 137 3.35 7.03 2.08
CA ASN A 137 2.09 6.33 2.31
C ASN A 137 1.03 6.59 1.24
N THR A 138 0.82 7.84 0.81
CA THR A 138 -0.15 8.19 -0.24
C THR A 138 0.26 7.64 -1.62
N PRO A 139 1.50 7.83 -2.10
CA PRO A 139 1.97 7.18 -3.31
C PRO A 139 1.88 5.64 -3.28
N MET A 140 2.28 5.00 -2.19
CA MET A 140 2.20 3.54 -2.06
C MET A 140 0.75 3.03 -2.07
N LEU A 141 -0.18 3.79 -1.49
CA LEU A 141 -1.60 3.48 -1.54
C LEU A 141 -2.13 3.50 -2.98
N ALA A 142 -1.75 4.49 -3.78
CA ALA A 142 -2.13 4.55 -5.19
C ALA A 142 -1.52 3.41 -6.01
N ALA A 143 -0.24 3.09 -5.77
CA ALA A 143 0.45 2.00 -6.44
C ALA A 143 -0.22 0.64 -6.19
N ILE A 144 -0.59 0.32 -4.93
CA ILE A 144 -1.27 -0.95 -4.65
C ILE A 144 -2.68 -1.01 -5.24
N VAL A 145 -3.42 0.09 -5.28
CA VAL A 145 -4.72 0.15 -5.96
C VAL A 145 -4.55 -0.14 -7.45
N LYS A 146 -3.57 0.49 -8.10
CA LYS A 146 -3.26 0.25 -9.52
C LYS A 146 -2.89 -1.20 -9.81
N VAL A 147 -2.01 -1.78 -9.00
CA VAL A 147 -1.49 -3.14 -9.20
C VAL A 147 -2.52 -4.22 -8.88
N SER A 148 -3.31 -4.04 -7.83
CA SER A 148 -4.27 -5.04 -7.37
C SER A 148 -5.63 -4.97 -8.07
N GLY A 149 -6.03 -3.78 -8.53
CA GLY A 149 -7.37 -3.54 -9.05
C GLY A 149 -8.48 -3.76 -8.02
N VAL A 150 -8.13 -3.76 -6.73
CA VAL A 150 -9.08 -4.05 -5.64
C VAL A 150 -10.16 -2.97 -5.50
N VAL A 151 -9.84 -1.74 -5.89
CA VAL A 151 -10.76 -0.63 -6.06
C VAL A 151 -10.54 -0.05 -7.46
N GLU A 152 -11.63 0.31 -8.13
CA GLU A 152 -11.54 0.96 -9.44
C GLU A 152 -10.78 2.30 -9.30
N PRO A 153 -9.76 2.58 -10.14
CA PRO A 153 -8.91 3.76 -9.99
C PRO A 153 -9.65 5.10 -9.95
N GLU A 154 -10.67 5.27 -10.78
CA GLU A 154 -11.46 6.52 -10.80
C GLU A 154 -12.28 6.70 -9.52
N ALA A 155 -12.91 5.62 -9.05
CA ALA A 155 -13.67 5.63 -7.79
C ALA A 155 -12.73 5.89 -6.59
N PHE A 156 -11.53 5.29 -6.61
CA PHE A 156 -10.52 5.53 -5.59
C PHE A 156 -10.05 6.99 -5.56
N ILE A 157 -9.71 7.59 -6.71
CA ILE A 157 -9.28 8.99 -6.79
C ILE A 157 -10.36 9.92 -6.25
N LYS A 158 -11.62 9.70 -6.62
CA LYS A 158 -12.76 10.50 -6.15
C LYS A 158 -12.95 10.38 -4.64
N ASP A 159 -12.83 9.18 -4.07
CA ASP A 159 -12.95 8.94 -2.63
C ASP A 159 -11.80 9.61 -1.86
N MET A 160 -10.58 9.50 -2.37
CA MET A 160 -9.41 10.15 -1.76
C MET A 160 -9.50 11.67 -1.81
N GLU A 161 -10.02 12.26 -2.88
CA GLU A 161 -10.25 13.70 -2.98
C GLU A 161 -11.23 14.16 -1.89
N ALA A 162 -12.35 13.46 -1.72
CA ALA A 162 -13.33 13.77 -0.67
C ALA A 162 -12.71 13.63 0.73
N SER A 163 -11.94 12.57 0.96
CA SER A 163 -11.24 12.31 2.23
C SER A 163 -10.22 13.41 2.55
N PHE A 164 -9.43 13.85 1.56
CA PHE A 164 -8.46 14.94 1.74
C PHE A 164 -9.14 16.29 1.97
N HIS A 165 -10.25 16.58 1.28
CA HIS A 165 -11.04 17.78 1.55
C HIS A 165 -11.57 17.80 2.97
N HIS A 166 -12.06 16.69 3.50
CA HIS A 166 -12.50 16.58 4.88
C HIS A 166 -11.35 16.77 5.87
N LYS A 167 -10.20 16.13 5.61
CA LYS A 167 -9.05 16.13 6.54
C LYS A 167 -8.23 17.41 6.49
N PHE A 168 -8.12 18.05 5.34
CA PHE A 168 -7.25 19.19 5.08
C PHE A 168 -7.99 20.43 4.58
N ALA A 169 -9.26 20.62 4.96
CA ALA A 169 -10.13 21.70 4.50
C ALA A 169 -9.47 23.10 4.50
N SER A 170 -8.61 23.39 5.48
CA SER A 170 -7.89 24.67 5.60
C SER A 170 -6.56 24.73 4.84
N LYS A 171 -6.18 23.67 4.09
CA LYS A 171 -4.87 23.54 3.45
C LYS A 171 -5.00 23.06 1.99
N PRO A 172 -5.53 23.89 1.07
CA PRO A 172 -5.77 23.50 -0.32
C PRO A 172 -4.52 22.93 -1.02
N GLN A 173 -3.35 23.52 -0.78
CA GLN A 173 -2.09 23.08 -1.39
C GLN A 173 -1.73 21.64 -1.00
N VAL A 174 -2.09 21.21 0.23
CA VAL A 174 -1.85 19.83 0.71
C VAL A 174 -2.80 18.87 -0.03
N ILE A 175 -4.03 19.28 -0.28
CA ILE A 175 -5.00 18.48 -1.05
C ILE A 175 -4.48 18.29 -2.48
N GLU A 176 -4.15 19.38 -3.16
CA GLU A 176 -3.65 19.37 -4.54
C GLU A 176 -2.37 18.52 -4.66
N GLY A 177 -1.41 18.69 -3.74
CA GLY A 177 -0.17 17.92 -3.73
C GLY A 177 -0.43 16.43 -3.55
N ASN A 178 -1.32 16.03 -2.63
CA ASN A 178 -1.70 14.62 -2.46
C ASN A 178 -2.39 14.06 -3.70
N MET A 179 -3.27 14.84 -4.35
CA MET A 179 -3.95 14.40 -5.57
C MET A 179 -2.98 14.22 -6.74
N ARG A 180 -1.98 15.10 -6.89
CA ARG A 180 -0.92 14.92 -7.89
C ARG A 180 -0.07 13.69 -7.57
N ALA A 181 0.32 13.50 -6.31
CA ALA A 181 1.09 12.34 -5.89
C ALA A 181 0.36 11.02 -6.16
N LEU A 182 -0.96 10.94 -5.92
CA LEU A 182 -1.78 9.77 -6.25
C LEU A 182 -1.75 9.45 -7.75
N LYS A 183 -2.02 10.44 -8.59
CA LYS A 183 -2.08 10.27 -10.06
C LYS A 183 -0.73 9.84 -10.62
N ARG A 184 0.35 10.55 -10.26
CA ARG A 184 1.71 10.19 -10.66
C ARG A 184 2.07 8.77 -10.26
N SER A 185 1.71 8.37 -9.06
CA SER A 185 2.04 7.03 -8.56
C SER A 185 1.37 5.91 -9.36
N MET A 186 0.15 6.14 -9.84
CA MET A 186 -0.53 5.18 -10.73
C MET A 186 0.11 5.10 -12.12
N GLU A 187 0.76 6.17 -12.58
CA GLU A 187 1.43 6.24 -13.88
C GLU A 187 2.88 5.72 -13.81
N GLU A 188 3.59 6.02 -12.73
CA GLU A 188 5.02 5.75 -12.58
C GLU A 188 5.35 4.37 -11.96
N VAL A 189 4.35 3.63 -11.45
CA VAL A 189 4.61 2.28 -10.93
C VAL A 189 5.12 1.35 -12.03
N GLN A 190 6.32 0.80 -11.82
CA GLN A 190 6.96 -0.14 -12.74
C GLN A 190 6.55 -1.57 -12.38
N VAL A 191 6.34 -2.39 -13.40
CA VAL A 191 5.94 -3.80 -13.27
C VAL A 191 6.94 -4.68 -14.01
N GLY A 192 7.48 -5.72 -13.30
CA GLY A 192 8.46 -6.67 -13.86
C GLY A 192 8.32 -8.09 -13.30
#